data_11f89ba0c4c0e1f14b3f247a196eed76
#
_entry.id   11f89ba0c4c0e1f14b3f247a196eed76
#
_cell.length_a   1.000
_cell.length_b   1.000
_cell.length_c   1.000
_cell.angle_alpha   90.00
_cell.angle_beta   90.00
_cell.angle_gamma   90.00
#
_symmetry.space_group_name_H-M   'P 1'
#
loop_
_entity.id
_entity.type
_entity.pdbx_description
1 polymer ?
#
loop_
_entity_poly.entity_id
_entity_poly.type
_entity_poly.pdbx_seq_one_letter_code
_entity_poly.pdbx_strand_id
1 'polypeptide(L)'
;MKTLWLGFALAIVGLCFTGCESISARMAERFDMVPPQTREYPADQKAMFQAVQKALKRMDFVVTRSALAQGIVEAKSSIRDTATFGAGRQFIFEIRLHGADAQSAHIDVRLTELLEGDFKAGATGKTLRVHGLYDSFFAQVDQALRGA
;
A
#
# COMPACT_ATOMS: atom_id res chain seq x y z
N MET A 1 20.57 -51.78 24.41
CA MET A 1 19.26 -51.17 24.06
C MET A 1 19.00 -49.81 24.75
N LYS A 2 19.62 -49.48 25.87
CA LYS A 2 19.39 -48.16 26.56
C LYS A 2 20.09 -46.97 25.88
N THR A 3 21.18 -47.16 25.17
CA THR A 3 21.94 -46.08 24.47
C THR A 3 21.29 -45.62 23.18
N LEU A 4 20.47 -46.43 22.51
CA LEU A 4 19.77 -46.06 21.28
C LEU A 4 18.61 -45.10 21.54
N TRP A 5 17.99 -45.16 22.71
CA TRP A 5 16.88 -44.27 23.08
C TRP A 5 17.34 -42.87 23.45
N LEU A 6 18.55 -42.72 23.98
CA LEU A 6 19.10 -41.39 24.32
C LEU A 6 19.44 -40.58 23.04
N GLY A 7 19.91 -41.26 21.99
CA GLY A 7 20.21 -40.62 20.72
C GLY A 7 18.99 -40.09 19.97
N PHE A 8 17.86 -40.80 20.08
CA PHE A 8 16.60 -40.43 19.44
C PHE A 8 15.93 -39.22 20.14
N ALA A 9 16.03 -39.16 21.50
CA ALA A 9 15.51 -38.01 22.26
C ALA A 9 16.27 -36.72 21.99
N LEU A 10 17.59 -36.77 21.75
CA LEU A 10 18.41 -35.63 21.48
C LEU A 10 18.14 -35.04 20.03
N ALA A 11 17.83 -35.92 19.07
CA ALA A 11 17.50 -35.53 17.72
C ALA A 11 16.17 -34.77 17.58
N ILE A 12 15.19 -35.11 18.44
CA ILE A 12 13.86 -34.43 18.44
C ILE A 12 13.94 -33.03 19.04
N VAL A 13 14.81 -32.80 20.01
CA VAL A 13 15.01 -31.47 20.62
C VAL A 13 15.68 -30.51 19.64
N GLY A 14 16.55 -30.99 18.74
CA GLY A 14 17.24 -30.17 17.72
C GLY A 14 16.33 -29.62 16.62
N LEU A 15 15.19 -30.28 16.31
CA LEU A 15 14.27 -29.85 15.25
C LEU A 15 13.31 -28.73 15.67
N CYS A 16 13.19 -28.42 16.96
CA CYS A 16 12.25 -27.39 17.44
C CYS A 16 12.80 -25.94 17.36
N PHE A 17 14.08 -25.76 17.06
CA PHE A 17 14.71 -24.42 17.08
C PHE A 17 14.77 -23.69 15.73
N THR A 18 14.39 -24.33 14.62
CA THR A 18 14.49 -23.70 13.29
C THR A 18 13.23 -22.94 12.86
N GLY A 19 12.20 -22.88 13.70
CA GLY A 19 10.89 -22.30 13.34
C GLY A 19 10.62 -20.86 13.79
N CYS A 20 11.50 -20.21 14.58
CA CYS A 20 11.15 -18.94 15.23
C CYS A 20 11.48 -17.67 14.43
N GLU A 21 12.29 -17.72 13.38
CA GLU A 21 12.64 -16.50 12.64
C GLU A 21 11.51 -15.93 11.77
N SER A 22 10.62 -16.78 11.28
CA SER A 22 9.56 -16.33 10.38
C SER A 22 8.40 -15.60 11.06
N ILE A 23 8.18 -15.84 12.38
CA ILE A 23 7.07 -15.23 13.13
C ILE A 23 7.43 -13.83 13.60
N SER A 24 8.66 -13.62 14.04
CA SER A 24 9.15 -12.29 14.46
C SER A 24 9.25 -11.32 13.30
N ALA A 25 9.71 -11.75 12.12
CA ALA A 25 9.75 -10.94 10.92
C ALA A 25 8.35 -10.53 10.46
N ARG A 26 7.38 -11.46 10.45
CA ARG A 26 5.99 -11.15 10.11
C ARG A 26 5.27 -10.28 11.15
N MET A 27 5.64 -10.36 12.42
CA MET A 27 5.14 -9.44 13.44
C MET A 27 5.75 -8.04 13.29
N ALA A 28 7.06 -7.92 13.07
CA ALA A 28 7.72 -6.65 12.82
C ALA A 28 7.09 -5.93 11.60
N GLU A 29 6.83 -6.66 10.52
CA GLU A 29 6.17 -6.15 9.31
C GLU A 29 4.73 -5.64 9.59
N ARG A 30 4.01 -6.24 10.54
CA ARG A 30 2.68 -5.75 10.98
C ARG A 30 2.74 -4.52 11.87
N PHE A 31 3.80 -4.36 12.66
CA PHE A 31 4.00 -3.18 13.52
C PHE A 31 4.56 -1.96 12.78
N ASP A 32 5.23 -2.18 11.66
CA ASP A 32 5.77 -1.10 10.80
C ASP A 32 4.75 -0.59 9.75
N MET A 33 3.51 -1.09 9.77
CA MET A 33 2.49 -0.63 8.84
C MET A 33 2.11 0.82 9.15
N VAL A 34 2.60 1.73 8.32
CA VAL A 34 2.14 3.12 8.33
C VAL A 34 0.63 3.14 8.10
N PRO A 35 -0.18 3.69 9.04
CA PRO A 35 -1.63 3.74 8.85
C PRO A 35 -1.97 4.56 7.60
N PRO A 36 -3.03 4.19 6.87
CA PRO A 36 -3.49 4.98 5.73
C PRO A 36 -3.96 6.35 6.20
N GLN A 37 -3.92 7.34 5.31
CA GLN A 37 -4.66 8.58 5.51
C GLN A 37 -6.12 8.36 5.10
N THR A 38 -7.04 8.58 6.04
CA THR A 38 -8.46 8.35 5.84
C THR A 38 -9.19 9.67 5.73
N ARG A 39 -10.12 9.79 4.76
CA ARG A 39 -11.10 10.88 4.68
C ARG A 39 -12.48 10.35 4.36
N GLU A 40 -13.48 11.01 4.92
CA GLU A 40 -14.89 10.78 4.65
C GLU A 40 -15.44 11.86 3.71
N TYR A 41 -16.34 11.44 2.80
CA TYR A 41 -16.97 12.30 1.81
C TYR A 41 -18.48 12.04 1.74
N PRO A 42 -19.31 13.09 1.62
CA PRO A 42 -20.75 12.95 1.42
C PRO A 42 -21.04 12.60 -0.06
N ALA A 43 -20.66 11.40 -0.47
CA ALA A 43 -20.83 10.91 -1.83
C ALA A 43 -21.05 9.40 -1.82
N ASP A 44 -21.76 8.87 -2.82
CA ASP A 44 -21.88 7.43 -3.00
C ASP A 44 -20.54 6.82 -3.46
N GLN A 45 -20.41 5.52 -3.25
CA GLN A 45 -19.17 4.79 -3.57
C GLN A 45 -18.80 4.89 -5.07
N LYS A 46 -19.78 4.91 -5.98
CA LYS A 46 -19.54 4.97 -7.42
C LYS A 46 -19.03 6.37 -7.83
N ALA A 47 -19.67 7.43 -7.32
CA ALA A 47 -19.24 8.81 -7.57
C ALA A 47 -17.83 9.03 -7.01
N MET A 48 -17.58 8.53 -5.79
CA MET A 48 -16.25 8.59 -5.19
C MET A 48 -15.20 7.84 -6.01
N PHE A 49 -15.51 6.64 -6.48
CA PHE A 49 -14.61 5.84 -7.32
C PHE A 49 -14.23 6.57 -8.61
N GLN A 50 -15.19 7.22 -9.25
CA GLN A 50 -14.95 8.04 -10.44
C GLN A 50 -14.12 9.29 -10.12
N ALA A 51 -14.40 9.96 -8.99
CA ALA A 51 -13.65 11.13 -8.53
C ALA A 51 -12.19 10.79 -8.25
N VAL A 52 -11.92 9.66 -7.58
CA VAL A 52 -10.56 9.15 -7.33
C VAL A 52 -9.80 8.92 -8.63
N GLN A 53 -10.40 8.25 -9.62
CA GLN A 53 -9.75 8.01 -10.90
C GLN A 53 -9.48 9.32 -11.66
N LYS A 54 -10.42 10.26 -11.62
CA LYS A 54 -10.27 11.58 -12.25
C LYS A 54 -9.16 12.40 -11.57
N ALA A 55 -9.06 12.33 -10.23
CA ALA A 55 -8.01 12.97 -9.46
C ALA A 55 -6.62 12.42 -9.83
N LEU A 56 -6.46 11.10 -9.85
CA LEU A 56 -5.20 10.44 -10.22
C LEU A 56 -4.76 10.81 -11.64
N LYS A 57 -5.70 10.83 -12.60
CA LYS A 57 -5.42 11.26 -13.98
C LYS A 57 -4.92 12.70 -14.05
N ARG A 58 -5.54 13.63 -13.30
CA ARG A 58 -5.13 15.04 -13.25
C ARG A 58 -3.75 15.26 -12.64
N MET A 59 -3.32 14.31 -11.81
CA MET A 59 -2.00 14.30 -11.19
C MET A 59 -0.95 13.53 -12.01
N ASP A 60 -1.27 13.16 -13.26
CA ASP A 60 -0.40 12.37 -14.15
C ASP A 60 -0.02 10.99 -13.61
N PHE A 61 -0.91 10.39 -12.80
CA PHE A 61 -0.77 9.01 -12.37
C PHE A 61 -1.48 8.06 -13.34
N VAL A 62 -0.82 6.95 -13.65
CA VAL A 62 -1.38 5.87 -14.45
C VAL A 62 -2.06 4.86 -13.52
N VAL A 63 -3.37 4.68 -13.68
CA VAL A 63 -4.13 3.67 -12.93
C VAL A 63 -3.71 2.28 -13.42
N THR A 64 -3.16 1.47 -12.53
CA THR A 64 -2.67 0.11 -12.80
C THR A 64 -3.67 -0.96 -12.42
N ARG A 65 -4.51 -0.66 -11.41
CA ARG A 65 -5.60 -1.52 -10.97
C ARG A 65 -6.82 -0.69 -10.60
N SER A 66 -7.99 -1.17 -11.01
CA SER A 66 -9.26 -0.48 -10.75
C SER A 66 -10.37 -1.53 -10.64
N ALA A 67 -10.95 -1.69 -9.45
CA ALA A 67 -11.98 -2.69 -9.16
C ALA A 67 -13.06 -2.08 -8.27
N LEU A 68 -14.14 -1.56 -8.86
CA LEU A 68 -15.26 -0.93 -8.15
C LEU A 68 -15.89 -1.87 -7.12
N ALA A 69 -16.14 -3.13 -7.49
CA ALA A 69 -16.77 -4.11 -6.59
C ALA A 69 -15.93 -4.42 -5.33
N GLN A 70 -14.61 -4.23 -5.41
CA GLN A 70 -13.68 -4.40 -4.29
C GLN A 70 -13.35 -3.07 -3.61
N GLY A 71 -13.76 -1.94 -4.17
CA GLY A 71 -13.39 -0.62 -3.69
C GLY A 71 -11.88 -0.35 -3.79
N ILE A 72 -11.18 -0.90 -4.79
CA ILE A 72 -9.72 -0.79 -4.89
C ILE A 72 -9.33 0.02 -6.13
N VAL A 73 -8.43 1.00 -5.93
CA VAL A 73 -7.75 1.72 -7.01
C VAL A 73 -6.25 1.79 -6.67
N GLU A 74 -5.43 1.35 -7.62
CA GLU A 74 -3.97 1.47 -7.54
C GLU A 74 -3.47 2.28 -8.73
N ALA A 75 -2.53 3.20 -8.48
CA ALA A 75 -1.96 4.03 -9.53
C ALA A 75 -0.49 4.33 -9.25
N LYS A 76 0.29 4.51 -10.32
CA LYS A 76 1.71 4.84 -10.24
C LYS A 76 2.04 6.09 -11.02
N SER A 77 2.99 6.87 -10.51
CA SER A 77 3.57 7.99 -11.26
C SER A 77 4.50 7.48 -12.37
N SER A 78 4.87 8.35 -13.30
CA SER A 78 6.08 8.14 -14.11
C SER A 78 7.31 8.05 -13.20
N ILE A 79 8.34 7.37 -13.67
CA ILE A 79 9.66 7.38 -13.03
C ILE A 79 10.27 8.77 -13.29
N ARG A 80 10.68 9.46 -12.23
CA ARG A 80 11.37 10.74 -12.32
C ARG A 80 12.81 10.57 -11.90
N ASP A 81 13.73 10.91 -12.78
CA ASP A 81 15.15 10.95 -12.45
C ASP A 81 15.40 12.16 -11.54
N THR A 82 15.98 11.92 -10.38
CA THR A 82 16.53 13.01 -9.57
C THR A 82 17.88 13.38 -10.14
N ALA A 83 18.02 14.59 -10.65
CA ALA A 83 19.10 15.11 -11.51
C ALA A 83 20.53 14.99 -10.97
N THR A 84 20.77 14.40 -9.81
CA THR A 84 22.10 14.46 -9.20
C THR A 84 22.88 13.14 -9.20
N PHE A 85 22.29 11.96 -9.41
CA PHE A 85 23.00 10.67 -9.49
C PHE A 85 22.15 9.51 -10.06
N GLY A 86 21.18 9.78 -10.94
CA GLY A 86 20.48 8.71 -11.66
C GLY A 86 19.57 7.82 -10.81
N ALA A 87 19.26 8.20 -9.57
CA ALA A 87 18.31 7.45 -8.77
C ALA A 87 16.88 7.78 -9.22
N GLY A 88 16.30 6.90 -10.00
CA GLY A 88 14.89 7.00 -10.41
C GLY A 88 13.98 6.89 -9.19
N ARG A 89 12.91 7.71 -9.16
CA ARG A 89 11.90 7.71 -8.10
C ARG A 89 10.53 7.52 -8.70
N GLN A 90 9.74 6.63 -8.12
CA GLN A 90 8.36 6.37 -8.50
C GLN A 90 7.46 6.38 -7.27
N PHE A 91 6.26 6.93 -7.40
CA PHE A 91 5.25 6.91 -6.35
C PHE A 91 4.10 6.00 -6.74
N ILE A 92 3.59 5.26 -5.76
CA ILE A 92 2.44 4.38 -5.90
C ILE A 92 1.38 4.82 -4.91
N PHE A 93 0.17 5.11 -5.40
CA PHE A 93 -1.03 5.26 -4.60
C PHE A 93 -1.77 3.93 -4.51
N GLU A 94 -2.07 3.50 -3.30
CA GLU A 94 -2.99 2.42 -2.98
C GLU A 94 -4.19 3.02 -2.26
N ILE A 95 -5.38 2.91 -2.87
CA ILE A 95 -6.58 3.53 -2.38
C ILE A 95 -7.64 2.45 -2.18
N ARG A 96 -8.25 2.46 -0.99
CA ARG A 96 -9.39 1.61 -0.67
C ARG A 96 -10.59 2.48 -0.38
N LEU A 97 -11.70 2.17 -1.02
CA LEU A 97 -12.98 2.83 -0.83
C LEU A 97 -13.88 1.91 0.01
N HIS A 98 -14.39 2.46 1.07
CA HIS A 98 -15.37 1.82 1.92
C HIS A 98 -16.64 2.68 1.88
N GLY A 99 -17.75 2.11 1.49
CA GLY A 99 -19.07 2.73 1.56
C GLY A 99 -19.92 1.95 2.54
N ALA A 100 -20.34 2.57 3.61
CA ALA A 100 -21.33 1.96 4.51
C ALA A 100 -22.74 2.26 4.04
N ASP A 101 -22.95 3.42 3.41
CA ASP A 101 -24.26 3.93 3.00
C ASP A 101 -24.20 4.56 1.60
N ALA A 102 -25.38 4.71 0.97
CA ALA A 102 -25.51 5.35 -0.35
C ALA A 102 -25.12 6.85 -0.35
N GLN A 103 -24.83 7.44 0.82
CA GLN A 103 -24.58 8.88 0.96
C GLN A 103 -23.22 9.21 1.57
N SER A 104 -22.44 8.23 2.01
CA SER A 104 -21.15 8.46 2.62
C SER A 104 -20.13 7.41 2.18
N ALA A 105 -18.99 7.85 1.71
CA ALA A 105 -17.86 7.01 1.36
C ALA A 105 -16.62 7.42 2.13
N HIS A 106 -15.91 6.42 2.67
CA HIS A 106 -14.58 6.61 3.27
C HIS A 106 -13.53 6.16 2.29
N ILE A 107 -12.45 6.90 2.19
CA ILE A 107 -11.29 6.49 1.41
C ILE A 107 -10.06 6.38 2.31
N ASP A 108 -9.40 5.25 2.22
CA ASP A 108 -8.10 4.99 2.83
C ASP A 108 -7.02 5.08 1.78
N VAL A 109 -6.05 5.94 1.99
CA VAL A 109 -5.00 6.23 1.02
C VAL A 109 -3.63 5.92 1.61
N ARG A 110 -2.85 5.11 0.91
CA ARG A 110 -1.43 4.89 1.17
C ARG A 110 -0.61 5.37 0.00
N LEU A 111 0.52 5.98 0.30
CA LEU A 111 1.50 6.43 -0.67
C LEU A 111 2.82 5.71 -0.39
N THR A 112 3.33 4.99 -1.38
CA THR A 112 4.61 4.31 -1.32
C THR A 112 5.57 4.92 -2.31
N GLU A 113 6.80 5.17 -1.87
CA GLU A 113 7.91 5.64 -2.69
C GLU A 113 8.81 4.46 -3.01
N LEU A 114 9.05 4.23 -4.31
CA LEU A 114 10.07 3.31 -4.81
C LEU A 114 11.29 4.11 -5.27
N LEU A 115 12.48 3.67 -4.88
CA LEU A 115 13.76 4.21 -5.35
C LEU A 115 14.35 3.29 -6.41
N GLU A 116 15.28 3.80 -7.22
CA GLU A 116 16.06 3.00 -8.16
C GLU A 116 16.72 1.81 -7.46
N GLY A 117 16.59 0.62 -8.04
CA GLY A 117 16.95 -0.64 -7.39
C GLY A 117 15.73 -1.41 -6.83
N ASP A 118 14.66 -0.71 -6.47
CA ASP A 118 13.42 -1.29 -5.96
C ASP A 118 12.39 -1.57 -7.08
N PHE A 119 12.68 -1.19 -8.33
CA PHE A 119 11.76 -1.38 -9.47
C PHE A 119 11.62 -2.83 -9.95
N LYS A 120 12.31 -3.76 -9.33
CA LYS A 120 12.17 -5.19 -9.63
C LYS A 120 10.81 -5.69 -9.18
N ALA A 121 10.24 -6.63 -9.91
CA ALA A 121 8.97 -7.26 -9.54
C ALA A 121 9.05 -7.83 -8.11
N GLY A 122 8.14 -7.40 -7.25
CA GLY A 122 8.10 -7.80 -5.84
C GLY A 122 8.90 -6.91 -4.88
N ALA A 123 9.53 -5.84 -5.36
CA ALA A 123 10.19 -4.87 -4.49
C ALA A 123 9.16 -4.12 -3.61
N THR A 124 9.48 -3.96 -2.34
CA THR A 124 8.70 -3.19 -1.38
C THR A 124 9.35 -1.84 -1.18
N GLY A 125 8.66 -0.78 -1.58
CA GLY A 125 9.12 0.58 -1.34
C GLY A 125 8.82 1.08 0.07
N LYS A 126 9.24 2.28 0.37
CA LYS A 126 8.98 2.95 1.65
C LYS A 126 7.59 3.59 1.64
N THR A 127 6.69 3.15 2.53
CA THR A 127 5.40 3.82 2.74
C THR A 127 5.61 5.15 3.47
N LEU A 128 5.06 6.21 2.92
CA LEU A 128 5.19 7.57 3.45
C LEU A 128 3.99 7.90 4.34
N ARG A 129 4.26 8.34 5.56
CA ARG A 129 3.21 8.80 6.49
C ARG A 129 2.74 10.22 6.16
N VAL A 130 3.66 11.10 5.78
CA VAL A 130 3.41 12.50 5.46
C VAL A 130 4.11 12.84 4.16
N HIS A 131 3.38 13.37 3.20
CA HIS A 131 3.94 13.84 1.92
C HIS A 131 2.93 14.78 1.24
N GLY A 132 3.38 15.84 0.56
CA GLY A 132 2.50 16.81 -0.11
C GLY A 132 1.61 16.24 -1.21
N LEU A 133 1.93 15.04 -1.74
CA LEU A 133 1.06 14.35 -2.69
C LEU A 133 -0.28 13.92 -2.09
N TYR A 134 -0.37 13.68 -0.76
CA TYR A 134 -1.66 13.42 -0.11
C TYR A 134 -2.59 14.63 -0.21
N ASP A 135 -2.07 15.82 0.16
CA ASP A 135 -2.86 17.05 0.11
C ASP A 135 -3.29 17.37 -1.32
N SER A 136 -2.38 17.22 -2.28
CA SER A 136 -2.67 17.38 -3.71
C SER A 136 -3.75 16.40 -4.17
N PHE A 137 -3.66 15.13 -3.79
CA PHE A 137 -4.63 14.10 -4.14
C PHE A 137 -6.02 14.42 -3.58
N PHE A 138 -6.12 14.72 -2.31
CA PHE A 138 -7.40 15.05 -1.68
C PHE A 138 -8.02 16.32 -2.27
N ALA A 139 -7.21 17.34 -2.58
CA ALA A 139 -7.70 18.54 -3.26
C ALA A 139 -8.25 18.23 -4.66
N GLN A 140 -7.62 17.34 -5.42
CA GLN A 140 -8.12 16.91 -6.72
C GLN A 140 -9.39 16.06 -6.63
N VAL A 141 -9.53 15.22 -5.58
CA VAL A 141 -10.77 14.48 -5.30
C VAL A 141 -11.91 15.46 -5.00
N ASP A 142 -11.69 16.45 -4.11
CA ASP A 142 -12.66 17.49 -3.79
C ASP A 142 -13.11 18.26 -5.03
N GLN A 143 -12.17 18.60 -5.91
CA GLN A 143 -12.47 19.28 -7.16
C GLN A 143 -13.25 18.38 -8.14
N ALA A 144 -12.94 17.09 -8.17
CA ALA A 144 -13.62 16.14 -9.05
C ALA A 144 -15.07 15.91 -8.64
N LEU A 145 -15.35 15.89 -7.32
CA LEU A 145 -16.70 15.77 -6.77
C LEU A 145 -17.55 17.02 -7.02
N ARG A 146 -16.97 18.22 -6.90
CA ARG A 146 -17.69 19.49 -7.16
C ARG A 146 -17.98 19.73 -8.63
N GLY A 147 -17.28 19.09 -9.53
CA GLY A 147 -17.45 19.24 -10.98
C GLY A 147 -18.11 18.04 -11.66
N ALA A 148 -18.80 17.21 -10.89
CA ALA A 148 -19.56 16.05 -11.36
C ALA A 148 -21.04 16.37 -11.61
#